data_91b1c87cedc20b3208847234774088c7
#
_entry.id   91b1c87cedc20b3208847234774088c7
#
_cell.length_a   1.000
_cell.length_b   1.000
_cell.length_c   1.000
_cell.angle_alpha   90.00
_cell.angle_beta   90.00
_cell.angle_gamma   90.00
#
_symmetry.space_group_name_H-M   'P 1'
#
loop_
_entity.id
_entity.type
_entity.pdbx_description
1 polymer ?
#
loop_
_entity_poly.entity_id
_entity_poly.type
_entity_poly.pdbx_seq_one_letter_code
_entity_poly.pdbx_strand_id
1 'polypeptide(L)'
;MKTKLATLTLALLCVSVGPSRVRAAGSYFRVEQRSGVWWFVTPSGKLTLSAGVNNISYRGDVIHGTKQHPYFNNVSRFYPNQDAWAQAELKRLRLWGFNTIGSWSDPVLWSRSMPYTIILDIAARSGANWVKGTPVDVYSPRFEATARKIAANECAPHSSDPELIGYFSDNELRWGPDWRGKQNMLAMYLNLPPTAPGRQHAIDFLKKRYSGRIQKLNLAWGVHAKSFAGVPSQADTKAYRTDSPLFLGMVAQRYFNVCAHAIHAADPNHLYLGAKFAGTPPDPVLRASHAADVVSVDIYKFDPRPVVQHIYKLAKRPILVAEFAFRAEDSGLPNTQGAGPKVPNQASRGRAFANYVKWLESLPEAVGYHWFEWCDEPKEGRFDGENSNYGLVNIHDQPYMQFVKAVKAANQAAISVHRSLM
;
A
#
# COMPACT_ATOMS: atom_id res chain seq x y z
N MET A 1 -17.26 25.80 -59.49
CA MET A 1 -17.37 24.98 -58.26
C MET A 1 -15.96 24.53 -57.87
N LYS A 2 -15.40 25.12 -56.84
CA LYS A 2 -14.07 24.73 -56.31
C LYS A 2 -14.29 24.13 -54.94
N THR A 3 -14.10 22.82 -54.82
CA THR A 3 -14.21 22.05 -53.60
C THR A 3 -12.96 22.27 -52.73
N LYS A 4 -13.12 22.84 -51.54
CA LYS A 4 -12.03 22.95 -50.55
C LYS A 4 -11.96 21.66 -49.74
N LEU A 5 -10.87 20.91 -49.88
CA LEU A 5 -10.51 19.82 -48.99
C LEU A 5 -10.04 20.41 -47.64
N ALA A 6 -10.68 20.06 -46.57
CA ALA A 6 -10.21 20.40 -45.23
C ALA A 6 -9.28 19.28 -44.73
N THR A 7 -8.01 19.62 -44.54
CA THR A 7 -7.00 18.71 -43.98
C THR A 7 -7.15 18.68 -42.47
N LEU A 8 -7.52 17.53 -41.94
CA LEU A 8 -7.63 17.29 -40.51
C LEU A 8 -6.23 16.93 -39.97
N THR A 9 -5.58 17.87 -39.26
CA THR A 9 -4.29 17.64 -38.63
C THR A 9 -4.51 16.91 -37.32
N LEU A 10 -4.14 15.62 -37.27
CA LEU A 10 -4.14 14.81 -36.09
C LEU A 10 -2.90 15.17 -35.25
N ALA A 11 -3.08 15.89 -34.15
CA ALA A 11 -2.02 16.17 -33.19
C ALA A 11 -1.70 14.89 -32.40
N LEU A 12 -0.60 14.21 -32.76
CA LEU A 12 0.00 13.14 -31.94
C LEU A 12 0.52 13.79 -30.65
N LEU A 13 -0.12 13.51 -29.52
CA LEU A 13 0.49 13.75 -28.22
C LEU A 13 1.63 12.74 -28.05
N CYS A 14 2.85 13.17 -28.28
CA CYS A 14 4.03 12.45 -27.84
C CYS A 14 4.05 12.46 -26.30
N VAL A 15 3.64 11.35 -25.68
CA VAL A 15 3.96 11.07 -24.28
C VAL A 15 5.47 10.84 -24.25
N SER A 16 6.20 11.84 -23.78
CA SER A 16 7.63 11.68 -23.50
C SER A 16 7.76 10.69 -22.34
N VAL A 17 8.07 9.44 -22.66
CA VAL A 17 8.61 8.48 -21.67
C VAL A 17 9.94 9.08 -21.24
N GLY A 18 9.98 9.65 -20.05
CA GLY A 18 11.22 10.13 -19.45
C GLY A 18 12.27 9.01 -19.44
N PRO A 19 13.56 9.34 -19.53
CA PRO A 19 14.62 8.34 -19.59
C PRO A 19 14.52 7.41 -18.40
N SER A 20 14.42 6.10 -18.64
CA SER A 20 14.60 5.06 -17.63
C SER A 20 15.96 5.32 -16.95
N ARG A 21 15.95 5.82 -15.73
CA ARG A 21 17.18 6.05 -14.96
C ARG A 21 17.86 4.70 -14.80
N VAL A 22 19.03 4.55 -15.38
CA VAL A 22 19.92 3.41 -15.14
C VAL A 22 20.38 3.54 -13.69
N ARG A 23 19.77 2.76 -12.77
CA ARG A 23 20.29 2.58 -11.43
C ARG A 23 21.66 1.92 -11.52
N ALA A 24 22.61 2.34 -10.69
CA ALA A 24 23.91 1.69 -10.61
C ALA A 24 23.71 0.19 -10.36
N ALA A 25 24.10 -0.64 -11.32
CA ALA A 25 23.94 -2.08 -11.20
C ALA A 25 24.78 -2.59 -10.04
N GLY A 26 24.15 -3.25 -9.04
CA GLY A 26 24.85 -4.02 -8.04
C GLY A 26 25.00 -3.41 -6.64
N SER A 27 24.43 -2.23 -6.33
CA SER A 27 24.59 -1.65 -4.98
C SER A 27 23.32 -1.67 -4.11
N TYR A 28 22.12 -1.78 -4.72
CA TYR A 28 20.84 -1.66 -4.03
C TYR A 28 19.82 -2.70 -4.52
N PHE A 29 18.75 -2.88 -3.77
CA PHE A 29 17.63 -3.71 -4.20
C PHE A 29 16.99 -3.15 -5.47
N ARG A 30 16.61 -4.05 -6.36
CA ARG A 30 15.88 -3.74 -7.60
C ARG A 30 14.90 -4.86 -7.92
N VAL A 31 13.98 -4.62 -8.86
CA VAL A 31 13.10 -5.65 -9.39
C VAL A 31 13.49 -5.97 -10.82
N GLU A 32 13.51 -7.25 -11.15
CA GLU A 32 13.81 -7.76 -12.50
C GLU A 32 12.85 -8.88 -12.88
N GLN A 33 12.59 -9.00 -14.18
CA GLN A 33 11.89 -10.15 -14.74
C GLN A 33 12.91 -11.12 -15.35
N ARG A 34 12.87 -12.38 -14.91
CA ARG A 34 13.72 -13.45 -15.43
C ARG A 34 12.82 -14.57 -15.96
N SER A 35 12.96 -14.92 -17.24
CA SER A 35 12.10 -15.93 -17.91
C SER A 35 10.59 -15.68 -17.71
N GLY A 36 10.17 -14.41 -17.69
CA GLY A 36 8.76 -14.04 -17.44
C GLY A 36 8.35 -13.94 -15.97
N VAL A 37 9.21 -14.29 -15.01
CA VAL A 37 8.95 -14.31 -13.57
C VAL A 37 9.61 -13.09 -12.91
N TRP A 38 8.86 -12.34 -12.08
CA TRP A 38 9.36 -11.19 -11.37
C TRP A 38 10.09 -11.58 -10.08
N TRP A 39 11.16 -10.85 -9.77
CA TRP A 39 12.00 -11.06 -8.59
C TRP A 39 12.44 -9.72 -7.99
N PHE A 40 12.59 -9.68 -6.69
CA PHE A 40 13.59 -8.79 -6.10
C PHE A 40 14.99 -9.33 -6.38
N VAL A 41 15.92 -8.43 -6.61
CA VAL A 41 17.35 -8.76 -6.75
C VAL A 41 18.09 -7.99 -5.67
N THR A 42 18.82 -8.73 -4.83
CA THR A 42 19.61 -8.14 -3.74
C THR A 42 20.78 -7.30 -4.26
N PRO A 43 21.41 -6.46 -3.43
CA PRO A 43 22.65 -5.76 -3.78
C PRO A 43 23.76 -6.69 -4.29
N SER A 44 23.82 -7.94 -3.80
CA SER A 44 24.78 -8.97 -4.28
C SER A 44 24.36 -9.67 -5.57
N GLY A 45 23.25 -9.28 -6.19
CA GLY A 45 22.75 -9.89 -7.45
C GLY A 45 21.93 -11.18 -7.29
N LYS A 46 21.62 -11.60 -6.06
CA LYS A 46 20.85 -12.81 -5.79
C LYS A 46 19.35 -12.55 -5.99
N LEU A 47 18.67 -13.45 -6.69
CA LEU A 47 17.20 -13.47 -6.78
C LEU A 47 16.59 -13.83 -5.43
N THR A 48 15.61 -13.05 -4.99
CA THR A 48 14.93 -13.24 -3.71
C THR A 48 13.46 -12.81 -3.77
N LEU A 49 12.70 -13.28 -2.79
CA LEU A 49 11.37 -12.79 -2.44
C LEU A 49 11.46 -12.01 -1.14
N SER A 50 10.59 -11.03 -0.96
CA SER A 50 10.45 -10.32 0.32
C SER A 50 9.46 -11.05 1.21
N ALA A 51 9.94 -11.86 2.14
CA ALA A 51 9.13 -12.48 3.19
C ALA A 51 9.25 -11.66 4.47
N GLY A 52 8.30 -10.78 4.73
CA GLY A 52 8.38 -9.77 5.78
C GLY A 52 7.37 -9.93 6.91
N VAL A 53 7.61 -9.15 7.97
CA VAL A 53 6.68 -8.98 9.09
C VAL A 53 6.53 -7.48 9.37
N ASN A 54 5.29 -7.03 9.50
CA ASN A 54 4.95 -5.66 9.84
C ASN A 54 4.90 -5.44 11.35
N ASN A 55 5.00 -4.16 11.75
CA ASN A 55 4.79 -3.69 13.12
C ASN A 55 5.63 -4.45 14.17
N ILE A 56 6.91 -4.67 13.86
CA ILE A 56 7.84 -5.22 14.84
C ILE A 56 8.26 -4.08 15.76
N SER A 57 7.47 -3.86 16.82
CA SER A 57 7.61 -2.71 17.72
C SER A 57 7.85 -3.14 19.15
N TYR A 58 8.88 -2.56 19.79
CA TYR A 58 9.18 -2.78 21.21
C TYR A 58 8.04 -2.31 22.14
N ARG A 59 7.34 -1.26 21.70
CA ARG A 59 6.19 -0.74 22.45
C ARG A 59 4.92 -1.57 22.20
N GLY A 60 4.78 -2.15 21.01
CA GLY A 60 3.52 -2.75 20.58
C GLY A 60 2.38 -1.73 20.56
N ASP A 61 1.17 -2.20 20.35
CA ASP A 61 -0.01 -1.36 20.30
C ASP A 61 -0.42 -0.79 21.66
N VAL A 62 -1.04 0.40 21.61
CA VAL A 62 -1.63 1.06 22.76
C VAL A 62 -3.09 0.64 22.93
N ILE A 63 -3.55 0.37 24.15
CA ILE A 63 -4.96 0.16 24.43
C ILE A 63 -5.75 1.44 24.12
N HIS A 64 -6.82 1.30 23.33
CA HIS A 64 -7.68 2.41 22.92
C HIS A 64 -8.06 3.34 24.07
N GLY A 65 -7.90 4.64 23.85
CA GLY A 65 -8.24 5.68 24.84
C GLY A 65 -7.32 5.74 26.06
N THR A 66 -6.23 4.97 26.10
CA THR A 66 -5.26 4.96 27.20
C THR A 66 -3.83 5.28 26.73
N LYS A 67 -2.86 5.22 27.65
CA LYS A 67 -1.42 5.27 27.36
C LYS A 67 -0.73 3.92 27.66
N GLN A 68 -1.50 2.85 27.83
CA GLN A 68 -0.97 1.54 28.22
C GLN A 68 -0.56 0.75 26.99
N HIS A 69 0.65 0.21 27.03
CA HIS A 69 1.24 -0.67 26.02
C HIS A 69 1.48 -2.05 26.62
N PRO A 70 0.54 -3.00 26.51
CA PRO A 70 0.64 -4.30 27.20
C PRO A 70 1.90 -5.09 26.81
N TYR A 71 2.26 -5.09 25.53
CA TYR A 71 3.47 -5.76 25.06
C TYR A 71 4.73 -5.16 25.72
N PHE A 72 4.90 -3.84 25.67
CA PHE A 72 6.01 -3.15 26.32
C PHE A 72 6.12 -3.47 27.80
N ASN A 73 5.00 -3.45 28.53
CA ASN A 73 4.96 -3.74 29.97
C ASN A 73 5.47 -5.14 30.29
N ASN A 74 5.36 -6.08 29.37
CA ASN A 74 5.88 -7.43 29.52
C ASN A 74 7.35 -7.53 29.09
N VAL A 75 7.68 -7.12 27.86
CA VAL A 75 9.03 -7.32 27.30
C VAL A 75 10.10 -6.50 28.02
N SER A 76 9.77 -5.33 28.57
CA SER A 76 10.68 -4.52 29.37
C SER A 76 11.15 -5.18 30.68
N ARG A 77 10.50 -6.28 31.07
CA ARG A 77 10.92 -7.10 32.24
C ARG A 77 11.92 -8.18 31.87
N PHE A 78 11.99 -8.58 30.60
CA PHE A 78 12.82 -9.67 30.11
C PHE A 78 14.07 -9.14 29.39
N TYR A 79 13.97 -7.99 28.74
CA TYR A 79 15.06 -7.37 27.99
C TYR A 79 15.57 -6.12 28.72
N PRO A 80 16.88 -6.00 28.92
CA PRO A 80 17.45 -4.85 29.66
C PRO A 80 17.25 -3.52 28.94
N ASN A 81 17.06 -3.55 27.62
CA ASN A 81 16.79 -2.39 26.77
C ASN A 81 16.22 -2.80 25.40
N GLN A 82 15.80 -1.82 24.61
CA GLN A 82 15.25 -2.02 23.27
C GLN A 82 16.26 -2.70 22.31
N ASP A 83 17.57 -2.46 22.47
CA ASP A 83 18.59 -3.05 21.64
C ASP A 83 18.69 -4.57 21.83
N ALA A 84 18.69 -5.03 23.07
CA ALA A 84 18.68 -6.47 23.41
C ALA A 84 17.43 -7.17 22.90
N TRP A 85 16.26 -6.51 23.00
CA TRP A 85 15.02 -6.98 22.40
C TRP A 85 15.15 -7.09 20.88
N ALA A 86 15.61 -6.03 20.19
CA ALA A 86 15.76 -6.02 18.75
C ALA A 86 16.66 -7.15 18.24
N GLN A 87 17.77 -7.43 18.92
CA GLN A 87 18.65 -8.55 18.58
C GLN A 87 17.95 -9.91 18.71
N ALA A 88 17.14 -10.10 19.78
CA ALA A 88 16.40 -11.32 19.98
C ALA A 88 15.35 -11.52 18.89
N GLU A 89 14.61 -10.45 18.51
CA GLU A 89 13.56 -10.55 17.52
C GLU A 89 14.09 -10.75 16.10
N LEU A 90 15.19 -10.11 15.74
CA LEU A 90 15.90 -10.39 14.48
C LEU A 90 16.37 -11.84 14.39
N LYS A 91 16.82 -12.42 15.50
CA LYS A 91 17.18 -13.85 15.55
C LYS A 91 15.96 -14.76 15.34
N ARG A 92 14.80 -14.42 15.94
CA ARG A 92 13.54 -15.15 15.76
C ARG A 92 13.04 -15.06 14.32
N LEU A 93 13.04 -13.87 13.71
CA LEU A 93 12.67 -13.67 12.31
C LEU A 93 13.46 -14.59 11.38
N ARG A 94 14.80 -14.58 11.51
CA ARG A 94 15.69 -15.46 10.73
C ARG A 94 15.38 -16.94 10.97
N LEU A 95 15.17 -17.33 12.24
CA LEU A 95 14.82 -18.71 12.59
C LEU A 95 13.52 -19.18 11.96
N TRP A 96 12.53 -18.28 11.81
CA TRP A 96 11.24 -18.55 11.19
C TRP A 96 11.23 -18.33 9.68
N GLY A 97 12.38 -18.04 9.08
CA GLY A 97 12.57 -17.91 7.64
C GLY A 97 12.12 -16.60 7.03
N PHE A 98 11.81 -15.59 7.84
CA PHE A 98 11.59 -14.23 7.37
C PHE A 98 12.93 -13.57 7.03
N ASN A 99 12.91 -12.67 6.03
CA ASN A 99 14.08 -11.97 5.55
C ASN A 99 13.87 -10.46 5.36
N THR A 100 12.74 -9.93 5.81
CA THR A 100 12.40 -8.51 5.65
C THR A 100 11.70 -7.97 6.89
N ILE A 101 12.13 -6.79 7.34
CA ILE A 101 11.45 -5.97 8.33
C ILE A 101 10.42 -5.11 7.59
N GLY A 102 9.14 -5.32 7.86
CA GLY A 102 8.01 -4.66 7.19
C GLY A 102 7.69 -3.27 7.74
N SER A 103 6.60 -2.70 7.25
CA SER A 103 6.09 -1.38 7.64
C SER A 103 5.87 -1.25 9.14
N TRP A 104 5.99 -0.03 9.66
CA TRP A 104 5.77 0.36 11.08
C TRP A 104 6.66 -0.35 12.10
N SER A 105 7.70 -1.01 11.64
CA SER A 105 8.68 -1.62 12.55
C SER A 105 9.65 -0.58 13.11
N ASP A 106 10.11 -0.81 14.33
CA ASP A 106 11.00 0.14 15.03
C ASP A 106 12.34 0.33 14.31
N PRO A 107 12.80 1.59 14.14
CA PRO A 107 14.09 1.89 13.48
C PRO A 107 15.30 1.23 14.12
N VAL A 108 15.23 0.85 15.39
CA VAL A 108 16.31 0.10 16.07
C VAL A 108 16.63 -1.24 15.40
N LEU A 109 15.72 -1.77 14.60
CA LEU A 109 15.87 -3.01 13.82
C LEU A 109 16.64 -2.81 12.51
N TRP A 110 16.70 -1.58 11.99
CA TRP A 110 17.26 -1.29 10.67
C TRP A 110 18.79 -1.38 10.67
N SER A 111 19.36 -1.59 9.50
CA SER A 111 20.84 -1.67 9.30
C SER A 111 21.52 -2.71 10.20
N ARG A 112 20.83 -3.86 10.41
CA ARG A 112 21.32 -4.99 11.24
C ARG A 112 21.38 -6.30 10.47
N SER A 113 21.81 -6.24 9.22
CA SER A 113 21.94 -7.39 8.31
C SER A 113 20.59 -8.09 8.02
N MET A 114 19.49 -7.30 7.98
CA MET A 114 18.19 -7.74 7.52
C MET A 114 17.54 -6.63 6.71
N PRO A 115 17.16 -6.89 5.46
CA PRO A 115 16.45 -5.93 4.61
C PRO A 115 15.20 -5.36 5.28
N TYR A 116 14.89 -4.10 4.97
CA TYR A 116 13.72 -3.43 5.56
C TYR A 116 13.00 -2.53 4.57
N THR A 117 11.79 -2.11 4.93
CA THR A 117 10.96 -1.16 4.20
C THR A 117 10.52 -0.03 5.10
N ILE A 118 10.31 1.16 4.54
CA ILE A 118 9.81 2.34 5.26
C ILE A 118 8.46 2.74 4.70
N ILE A 119 7.52 3.14 5.57
CA ILE A 119 6.28 3.79 5.18
C ILE A 119 6.34 5.27 5.55
N LEU A 120 5.96 6.13 4.60
CA LEU A 120 6.15 7.58 4.68
C LEU A 120 4.91 8.35 5.14
N ASP A 121 3.71 7.76 4.95
CA ASP A 121 2.43 8.37 5.31
C ASP A 121 2.22 9.78 4.71
N ILE A 122 2.60 9.96 3.44
CA ILE A 122 2.62 11.26 2.74
C ILE A 122 1.22 11.90 2.71
N ALA A 123 0.19 11.16 2.30
CA ALA A 123 -1.17 11.67 2.24
C ALA A 123 -1.74 11.92 3.64
N ALA A 124 -1.50 11.03 4.60
CA ALA A 124 -1.93 11.19 5.98
C ALA A 124 -1.35 12.47 6.59
N ARG A 125 -0.06 12.71 6.41
CA ARG A 125 0.65 13.92 6.88
C ARG A 125 0.30 15.18 6.08
N SER A 126 -0.36 15.02 4.92
CA SER A 126 -0.89 16.11 4.10
C SER A 126 -2.35 16.43 4.38
N GLY A 127 -3.02 15.69 5.29
CA GLY A 127 -4.38 15.96 5.73
C GLY A 127 -5.42 14.88 5.39
N ALA A 128 -5.02 13.77 4.77
CA ALA A 128 -5.88 12.60 4.70
C ALA A 128 -6.13 12.04 6.12
N ASN A 129 -7.28 11.40 6.32
CA ASN A 129 -7.59 10.73 7.57
C ASN A 129 -8.06 9.30 7.27
N TRP A 130 -7.27 8.32 7.67
CA TRP A 130 -7.56 6.92 7.40
C TRP A 130 -8.85 6.45 8.06
N VAL A 131 -9.05 6.74 9.35
CA VAL A 131 -10.23 6.31 10.11
C VAL A 131 -11.53 6.87 9.53
N LYS A 132 -11.51 8.17 9.16
CA LYS A 132 -12.68 8.86 8.58
C LYS A 132 -12.83 8.65 7.07
N GLY A 133 -11.82 8.06 6.41
CA GLY A 133 -11.80 7.94 4.96
C GLY A 133 -11.79 9.29 4.23
N THR A 134 -11.18 10.33 4.85
CA THR A 134 -11.04 11.65 4.20
C THR A 134 -9.86 11.60 3.24
N PRO A 135 -10.04 11.86 1.94
CA PRO A 135 -8.95 11.89 0.98
C PRO A 135 -8.07 13.13 1.16
N VAL A 136 -6.81 13.04 0.73
CA VAL A 136 -5.97 14.22 0.56
C VAL A 136 -6.39 14.99 -0.69
N ASP A 137 -6.30 16.32 -0.65
CA ASP A 137 -6.37 17.15 -1.86
C ASP A 137 -5.02 17.11 -2.60
N VAL A 138 -4.89 16.24 -3.59
CA VAL A 138 -3.65 16.04 -4.36
C VAL A 138 -3.28 17.22 -5.26
N TYR A 139 -4.19 18.17 -5.46
CA TYR A 139 -3.95 19.40 -6.22
C TYR A 139 -3.54 20.57 -5.31
N SER A 140 -3.62 20.39 -4.00
CA SER A 140 -3.14 21.37 -3.05
C SER A 140 -1.61 21.52 -3.15
N PRO A 141 -1.05 22.74 -3.22
CA PRO A 141 0.39 22.98 -3.11
C PRO A 141 1.00 22.37 -1.84
N ARG A 142 0.20 22.27 -0.76
CA ARG A 142 0.60 21.63 0.49
C ARG A 142 0.95 20.15 0.30
N PHE A 143 0.19 19.42 -0.52
CA PHE A 143 0.45 17.99 -0.75
C PHE A 143 1.84 17.77 -1.35
N GLU A 144 2.16 18.48 -2.41
CA GLU A 144 3.46 18.37 -3.08
C GLU A 144 4.61 18.86 -2.18
N ALA A 145 4.42 19.98 -1.46
CA ALA A 145 5.43 20.48 -0.52
C ALA A 145 5.68 19.49 0.63
N THR A 146 4.61 18.86 1.17
CA THR A 146 4.71 17.85 2.23
C THR A 146 5.43 16.61 1.71
N ALA A 147 5.09 16.12 0.51
CA ALA A 147 5.76 14.97 -0.10
C ALA A 147 7.28 15.22 -0.24
N ARG A 148 7.67 16.38 -0.77
CA ARG A 148 9.10 16.76 -0.89
C ARG A 148 9.78 16.86 0.48
N LYS A 149 9.14 17.47 1.48
CA LYS A 149 9.69 17.60 2.83
C LYS A 149 9.91 16.24 3.49
N ILE A 150 8.91 15.35 3.39
CA ILE A 150 9.02 14.00 3.95
C ILE A 150 10.16 13.24 3.26
N ALA A 151 10.20 13.26 1.93
CA ALA A 151 11.25 12.57 1.19
C ALA A 151 12.65 13.10 1.53
N ALA A 152 12.83 14.42 1.65
CA ALA A 152 14.10 15.01 2.06
C ALA A 152 14.52 14.59 3.48
N ASN A 153 13.58 14.44 4.41
CA ASN A 153 13.88 14.11 5.80
C ASN A 153 13.99 12.60 6.06
N GLU A 154 13.27 11.77 5.31
CA GLU A 154 13.10 10.33 5.61
C GLU A 154 13.59 9.40 4.49
N CYS A 155 13.80 9.91 3.25
CA CYS A 155 14.41 9.10 2.20
C CYS A 155 15.89 9.45 2.00
N ALA A 156 16.25 10.73 1.93
CA ALA A 156 17.62 11.15 1.67
C ALA A 156 18.65 10.60 2.67
N PRO A 157 18.38 10.52 4.00
CA PRO A 157 19.31 9.93 4.96
C PRO A 157 19.61 8.44 4.71
N HIS A 158 18.71 7.72 4.07
CA HIS A 158 18.84 6.28 3.79
C HIS A 158 19.33 5.97 2.37
N SER A 159 19.59 6.97 1.54
CA SER A 159 19.92 6.80 0.12
C SER A 159 21.17 5.96 -0.17
N SER A 160 22.03 5.75 0.82
CA SER A 160 23.22 4.88 0.72
C SER A 160 23.11 3.56 1.48
N ASP A 161 21.97 3.23 2.09
CA ASP A 161 21.83 1.99 2.87
C ASP A 161 21.46 0.79 1.98
N PRO A 162 22.35 -0.18 1.76
CA PRO A 162 22.10 -1.33 0.90
C PRO A 162 21.04 -2.30 1.45
N GLU A 163 20.65 -2.19 2.72
CA GLU A 163 19.64 -3.04 3.33
C GLU A 163 18.21 -2.51 3.12
N LEU A 164 18.04 -1.25 2.77
CA LEU A 164 16.73 -0.71 2.45
C LEU A 164 16.23 -1.26 1.10
N ILE A 165 15.03 -1.83 1.08
CA ILE A 165 14.37 -2.26 -0.15
C ILE A 165 13.70 -1.05 -0.83
N GLY A 166 12.99 -0.23 -0.06
CA GLY A 166 12.28 0.94 -0.58
C GLY A 166 11.20 1.47 0.36
N TYR A 167 10.38 2.34 -0.21
CA TYR A 167 9.42 3.16 0.50
C TYR A 167 7.99 2.91 0.03
N PHE A 168 7.06 2.72 0.98
CA PHE A 168 5.63 2.88 0.74
C PHE A 168 5.25 4.34 0.95
N SER A 169 4.38 4.88 0.10
CA SER A 169 3.93 6.27 0.25
C SER A 169 2.84 6.44 1.32
N ASP A 170 1.93 5.48 1.43
CA ASP A 170 0.79 5.51 2.36
C ASP A 170 0.19 4.11 2.56
N ASN A 171 -0.78 4.02 3.51
CA ASN A 171 -1.56 2.83 3.80
C ASN A 171 -3.03 3.04 3.51
N GLU A 172 -3.64 2.13 2.75
CA GLU A 172 -5.08 1.94 2.55
C GLU A 172 -5.87 3.24 2.32
N LEU A 173 -5.36 4.09 1.44
CA LEU A 173 -6.06 5.31 1.06
C LEU A 173 -7.44 4.99 0.48
N ARG A 174 -8.42 5.84 0.79
CA ARG A 174 -9.75 5.72 0.22
C ARG A 174 -9.78 6.24 -1.20
N TRP A 175 -10.10 5.36 -2.15
CA TRP A 175 -10.18 5.67 -3.58
C TRP A 175 -11.61 5.77 -4.11
N GLY A 176 -12.61 5.56 -3.25
CA GLY A 176 -14.01 5.60 -3.62
C GLY A 176 -14.92 5.09 -2.50
N PRO A 177 -16.07 4.49 -2.82
CA PRO A 177 -16.89 3.81 -1.83
C PRO A 177 -16.16 2.63 -1.20
N ASP A 178 -16.12 2.60 0.13
CA ASP A 178 -15.56 1.52 0.92
C ASP A 178 -16.28 1.42 2.29
N TRP A 179 -15.72 0.69 3.26
CA TRP A 179 -16.31 0.55 4.60
C TRP A 179 -16.43 1.89 5.37
N ARG A 180 -15.66 2.92 4.98
CA ARG A 180 -15.65 4.25 5.62
C ARG A 180 -16.70 5.20 5.04
N GLY A 181 -17.26 4.91 3.86
CA GLY A 181 -18.31 5.75 3.28
C GLY A 181 -18.62 5.44 1.82
N LYS A 182 -19.76 5.97 1.36
CA LYS A 182 -20.35 5.65 0.04
C LYS A 182 -19.95 6.62 -1.08
N GLN A 183 -19.32 7.75 -0.77
CA GLN A 183 -18.98 8.76 -1.77
C GLN A 183 -17.81 8.31 -2.65
N ASN A 184 -17.93 8.56 -3.97
CA ASN A 184 -16.83 8.42 -4.91
C ASN A 184 -15.92 9.65 -4.89
N MET A 185 -14.76 9.58 -5.55
CA MET A 185 -13.74 10.62 -5.52
C MET A 185 -14.24 11.96 -6.09
N LEU A 186 -15.00 11.94 -7.19
CA LEU A 186 -15.55 13.18 -7.77
C LEU A 186 -16.48 13.89 -6.77
N ALA A 187 -17.36 13.13 -6.10
CA ALA A 187 -18.23 13.68 -5.08
C ALA A 187 -17.46 14.26 -3.90
N MET A 188 -16.45 13.58 -3.42
CA MET A 188 -15.60 14.06 -2.32
C MET A 188 -14.91 15.37 -2.67
N TYR A 189 -14.37 15.48 -3.91
CA TYR A 189 -13.67 16.69 -4.35
C TYR A 189 -14.62 17.87 -4.62
N LEU A 190 -15.82 17.62 -5.16
CA LEU A 190 -16.85 18.67 -5.31
C LEU A 190 -17.35 19.20 -3.96
N ASN A 191 -17.23 18.39 -2.89
CA ASN A 191 -17.61 18.78 -1.53
C ASN A 191 -16.45 19.42 -0.73
N LEU A 192 -15.26 19.54 -1.28
CA LEU A 192 -14.18 20.29 -0.65
C LEU A 192 -14.58 21.78 -0.48
N PRO A 193 -13.95 22.51 0.44
CA PRO A 193 -14.17 23.97 0.59
C PRO A 193 -14.07 24.70 -0.76
N PRO A 194 -14.84 25.79 -0.97
CA PRO A 194 -14.84 26.54 -2.24
C PRO A 194 -13.46 27.02 -2.70
N THR A 195 -12.57 27.28 -1.76
CA THR A 195 -11.19 27.73 -2.01
C THR A 195 -10.19 26.60 -2.22
N ALA A 196 -10.61 25.34 -2.06
CA ALA A 196 -9.70 24.20 -2.20
C ALA A 196 -9.31 23.98 -3.68
N PRO A 197 -8.00 23.85 -3.97
CA PRO A 197 -7.54 23.59 -5.33
C PRO A 197 -8.15 22.36 -5.97
N GLY A 198 -8.33 21.28 -5.21
CA GLY A 198 -8.96 20.05 -5.69
C GLY A 198 -10.40 20.24 -6.14
N ARG A 199 -11.19 21.05 -5.42
CA ARG A 199 -12.55 21.42 -5.86
C ARG A 199 -12.51 22.17 -7.17
N GLN A 200 -11.61 23.12 -7.31
CA GLN A 200 -11.46 23.86 -8.55
C GLN A 200 -11.08 22.93 -9.71
N HIS A 201 -10.16 21.99 -9.49
CA HIS A 201 -9.82 20.98 -10.48
C HIS A 201 -11.00 20.08 -10.89
N ALA A 202 -11.87 19.69 -9.94
CA ALA A 202 -13.08 18.94 -10.24
C ALA A 202 -14.06 19.78 -11.10
N ILE A 203 -14.22 21.06 -10.79
CA ILE A 203 -15.03 21.98 -11.58
C ILE A 203 -14.45 22.16 -13.00
N ASP A 204 -13.15 22.35 -13.12
CA ASP A 204 -12.48 22.53 -14.40
C ASP A 204 -12.50 21.25 -15.27
N PHE A 205 -12.39 20.09 -14.66
CA PHE A 205 -12.64 18.80 -15.32
C PHE A 205 -14.03 18.77 -15.94
N LEU A 206 -15.07 19.13 -15.16
CA LEU A 206 -16.45 19.17 -15.66
C LEU A 206 -16.65 20.23 -16.77
N LYS A 207 -16.07 21.43 -16.61
CA LYS A 207 -16.10 22.45 -17.66
C LYS A 207 -15.49 21.92 -18.97
N LYS A 208 -14.31 21.30 -18.90
CA LYS A 208 -13.66 20.71 -20.06
C LYS A 208 -14.52 19.60 -20.69
N ARG A 209 -15.05 18.71 -19.85
CA ARG A 209 -15.88 17.57 -20.24
C ARG A 209 -17.14 17.98 -21.00
N TYR A 210 -17.74 19.08 -20.61
CA TYR A 210 -18.98 19.62 -21.19
C TYR A 210 -18.77 20.86 -22.05
N SER A 211 -17.54 21.12 -22.52
CA SER A 211 -17.18 22.22 -23.42
C SER A 211 -17.58 23.61 -22.88
N GLY A 212 -17.50 23.82 -21.57
CA GLY A 212 -17.85 25.07 -20.89
C GLY A 212 -19.37 25.37 -20.83
N ARG A 213 -20.22 24.46 -21.27
CA ARG A 213 -21.69 24.66 -21.33
C ARG A 213 -22.41 23.92 -20.21
N ILE A 214 -22.87 24.66 -19.20
CA ILE A 214 -23.57 24.08 -18.03
C ILE A 214 -24.87 23.36 -18.47
N GLN A 215 -25.54 23.82 -19.53
CA GLN A 215 -26.74 23.17 -20.05
C GLN A 215 -26.46 21.74 -20.55
N LYS A 216 -25.27 21.48 -21.12
CA LYS A 216 -24.88 20.13 -21.53
C LYS A 216 -24.68 19.22 -20.33
N LEU A 217 -24.04 19.72 -19.25
CA LEU A 217 -23.90 18.98 -18.00
C LEU A 217 -25.27 18.70 -17.38
N ASN A 218 -26.12 19.72 -17.28
CA ASN A 218 -27.46 19.58 -16.70
C ASN A 218 -28.28 18.50 -17.41
N LEU A 219 -28.29 18.50 -18.74
CA LEU A 219 -28.95 17.47 -19.54
C LEU A 219 -28.33 16.08 -19.27
N ALA A 220 -27.01 15.96 -19.23
CA ALA A 220 -26.32 14.69 -19.06
C ALA A 220 -26.46 14.09 -17.65
N TRP A 221 -26.44 14.95 -16.62
CA TRP A 221 -26.55 14.53 -15.22
C TRP A 221 -28.01 14.56 -14.69
N GLY A 222 -28.97 15.09 -15.48
CA GLY A 222 -30.34 15.23 -15.03
C GLY A 222 -30.53 16.23 -13.90
N VAL A 223 -29.78 17.34 -13.91
CA VAL A 223 -29.73 18.34 -12.83
C VAL A 223 -30.00 19.75 -13.37
N HIS A 224 -30.21 20.72 -12.48
CA HIS A 224 -30.54 22.11 -12.82
C HIS A 224 -29.57 23.11 -12.17
N ALA A 225 -28.25 22.89 -12.31
CA ALA A 225 -27.24 23.79 -11.78
C ALA A 225 -27.16 25.09 -12.57
N LYS A 226 -27.05 26.25 -11.88
CA LYS A 226 -26.88 27.57 -12.51
C LYS A 226 -25.45 27.79 -13.02
N SER A 227 -24.46 27.07 -12.44
CA SER A 227 -23.06 27.17 -12.81
C SER A 227 -22.33 25.86 -12.47
N PHE A 228 -21.13 25.67 -13.01
CA PHE A 228 -20.29 24.50 -12.67
C PHE A 228 -19.88 24.44 -11.18
N ALA A 229 -19.76 25.60 -10.52
CA ALA A 229 -19.48 25.67 -9.09
C ALA A 229 -20.64 25.23 -8.20
N GLY A 230 -21.87 25.27 -8.73
CA GLY A 230 -23.10 24.92 -8.04
C GLY A 230 -23.67 23.55 -8.44
N VAL A 231 -22.92 22.70 -9.16
CA VAL A 231 -23.39 21.36 -9.50
C VAL A 231 -23.52 20.50 -8.25
N PRO A 232 -24.56 19.63 -8.16
CA PRO A 232 -24.62 18.62 -7.13
C PRO A 232 -23.38 17.70 -7.18
N SER A 233 -22.90 17.30 -6.02
CA SER A 233 -21.71 16.41 -5.95
C SER A 233 -21.97 14.99 -6.46
N GLN A 234 -23.24 14.59 -6.56
CA GLN A 234 -23.67 13.29 -7.06
C GLN A 234 -24.88 13.41 -7.98
N ALA A 235 -24.97 12.50 -8.94
CA ALA A 235 -26.14 12.30 -9.80
C ALA A 235 -26.28 10.81 -10.13
N ASP A 236 -27.51 10.34 -10.36
CA ASP A 236 -27.76 8.94 -10.73
C ASP A 236 -28.03 8.80 -12.23
N THR A 237 -27.02 9.08 -13.03
CA THR A 237 -27.10 8.96 -14.50
C THR A 237 -25.91 8.19 -15.05
N LYS A 238 -26.07 7.65 -16.27
CA LYS A 238 -24.95 6.99 -16.98
C LYS A 238 -23.78 7.94 -17.20
N ALA A 239 -24.04 9.23 -17.47
CA ALA A 239 -23.01 10.23 -17.67
C ALA A 239 -22.19 10.45 -16.41
N TYR A 240 -22.82 10.63 -15.24
CA TYR A 240 -22.12 10.75 -13.96
C TYR A 240 -21.29 9.50 -13.64
N ARG A 241 -21.86 8.30 -13.86
CA ARG A 241 -21.14 7.03 -13.66
C ARG A 241 -19.95 6.86 -14.61
N THR A 242 -19.93 7.57 -15.75
CA THR A 242 -18.78 7.63 -16.65
C THR A 242 -17.76 8.70 -16.21
N ASP A 243 -18.20 9.86 -15.76
CA ASP A 243 -17.33 10.98 -15.40
C ASP A 243 -16.55 10.73 -14.11
N SER A 244 -17.20 10.10 -13.12
CA SER A 244 -16.57 9.84 -11.82
C SER A 244 -15.27 9.00 -11.89
N PRO A 245 -15.20 7.85 -12.58
CA PRO A 245 -13.96 7.09 -12.72
C PRO A 245 -12.90 7.80 -13.56
N LEU A 246 -13.29 8.66 -14.51
CA LEU A 246 -12.32 9.47 -15.27
C LEU A 246 -11.63 10.48 -14.35
N PHE A 247 -12.39 11.17 -13.50
CA PHE A 247 -11.82 12.08 -12.51
C PHE A 247 -10.95 11.36 -11.48
N LEU A 248 -11.41 10.19 -10.99
CA LEU A 248 -10.61 9.34 -10.10
C LEU A 248 -9.25 9.00 -10.71
N GLY A 249 -9.20 8.66 -11.99
CA GLY A 249 -7.95 8.37 -12.70
C GLY A 249 -6.99 9.56 -12.69
N MET A 250 -7.50 10.79 -12.84
CA MET A 250 -6.69 12.02 -12.76
C MET A 250 -6.13 12.24 -11.35
N VAL A 251 -6.96 12.05 -10.32
CA VAL A 251 -6.52 12.16 -8.91
C VAL A 251 -5.45 11.13 -8.59
N ALA A 252 -5.66 9.88 -8.96
CA ALA A 252 -4.71 8.80 -8.74
C ALA A 252 -3.38 9.04 -9.47
N GLN A 253 -3.45 9.44 -10.74
CA GLN A 253 -2.24 9.77 -11.52
C GLN A 253 -1.43 10.89 -10.87
N ARG A 254 -2.09 11.95 -10.40
CA ARG A 254 -1.42 13.05 -9.70
C ARG A 254 -0.77 12.57 -8.41
N TYR A 255 -1.49 11.78 -7.61
CA TYR A 255 -0.99 11.21 -6.37
C TYR A 255 0.30 10.42 -6.59
N PHE A 256 0.24 9.38 -7.44
CA PHE A 256 1.40 8.51 -7.67
C PHE A 256 2.58 9.24 -8.28
N ASN A 257 2.34 10.18 -9.20
CA ASN A 257 3.40 10.98 -9.81
C ASN A 257 4.10 11.89 -8.79
N VAL A 258 3.35 12.55 -7.92
CA VAL A 258 3.94 13.41 -6.87
C VAL A 258 4.77 12.59 -5.89
N CYS A 259 4.25 11.45 -5.43
CA CYS A 259 4.97 10.57 -4.51
C CYS A 259 6.25 10.00 -5.17
N ALA A 260 6.13 9.43 -6.37
CA ALA A 260 7.27 8.89 -7.10
C ALA A 260 8.36 9.94 -7.35
N HIS A 261 7.95 11.15 -7.78
CA HIS A 261 8.89 12.25 -8.03
C HIS A 261 9.60 12.70 -6.77
N ALA A 262 8.87 12.87 -5.66
CA ALA A 262 9.44 13.30 -4.39
C ALA A 262 10.44 12.26 -3.84
N ILE A 263 10.06 10.98 -3.83
CA ILE A 263 10.90 9.88 -3.34
C ILE A 263 12.15 9.77 -4.18
N HIS A 264 12.03 9.62 -5.51
CA HIS A 264 13.20 9.43 -6.37
C HIS A 264 14.08 10.67 -6.51
N ALA A 265 13.57 11.88 -6.22
CA ALA A 265 14.41 13.08 -6.18
C ALA A 265 15.28 13.11 -4.92
N ALA A 266 14.80 12.59 -3.80
CA ALA A 266 15.53 12.53 -2.54
C ALA A 266 16.43 11.28 -2.43
N ASP A 267 15.94 10.16 -2.99
CA ASP A 267 16.64 8.87 -3.00
C ASP A 267 16.48 8.19 -4.37
N PRO A 268 17.45 8.34 -5.27
CA PRO A 268 17.40 7.72 -6.59
C PRO A 268 17.73 6.23 -6.58
N ASN A 269 18.17 5.67 -5.46
CA ASN A 269 18.72 4.32 -5.38
C ASN A 269 17.68 3.27 -4.96
N HIS A 270 16.72 3.65 -4.13
CA HIS A 270 15.73 2.70 -3.58
C HIS A 270 14.40 2.73 -4.31
N LEU A 271 13.62 1.66 -4.11
CA LEU A 271 12.38 1.43 -4.82
C LEU A 271 11.23 2.25 -4.23
N TYR A 272 10.36 2.76 -5.08
CA TYR A 272 9.03 3.20 -4.68
C TYR A 272 8.09 1.99 -4.73
N LEU A 273 7.66 1.53 -3.55
CA LEU A 273 6.82 0.35 -3.38
C LEU A 273 5.31 0.63 -3.51
N GLY A 274 4.95 1.85 -3.90
CA GLY A 274 3.55 2.28 -4.07
C GLY A 274 2.85 2.64 -2.75
N ALA A 275 1.54 2.81 -2.83
CA ALA A 275 0.66 2.87 -1.67
C ALA A 275 0.10 1.47 -1.43
N LYS A 276 0.06 1.02 -0.20
CA LYS A 276 -0.53 -0.27 0.16
C LYS A 276 -2.05 -0.18 -0.06
N PHE A 277 -2.59 -0.96 -0.97
CA PHE A 277 -4.01 -0.93 -1.29
C PHE A 277 -4.82 -1.84 -0.37
N ALA A 278 -5.95 -1.36 0.16
CA ALA A 278 -6.95 -2.19 0.84
C ALA A 278 -7.67 -3.10 -0.17
N GLY A 279 -7.12 -4.27 -0.46
CA GLY A 279 -7.66 -5.18 -1.46
C GLY A 279 -7.59 -4.62 -2.88
N THR A 280 -8.69 -4.68 -3.63
CA THR A 280 -8.73 -4.26 -5.04
C THR A 280 -9.29 -2.84 -5.18
N PRO A 281 -8.46 -1.82 -5.43
CA PRO A 281 -8.95 -0.48 -5.73
C PRO A 281 -9.59 -0.43 -7.14
N PRO A 282 -10.34 0.64 -7.46
CA PRO A 282 -10.93 0.80 -8.80
C PRO A 282 -9.88 0.80 -9.92
N ASP A 283 -10.23 0.27 -11.09
CA ASP A 283 -9.35 0.14 -12.26
C ASP A 283 -8.56 1.41 -12.64
N PRO A 284 -9.15 2.63 -12.60
CA PRO A 284 -8.38 3.85 -12.90
C PRO A 284 -7.19 4.07 -11.96
N VAL A 285 -7.33 3.66 -10.69
CA VAL A 285 -6.25 3.76 -9.68
C VAL A 285 -5.16 2.75 -10.00
N LEU A 286 -5.53 1.51 -10.33
CA LEU A 286 -4.58 0.47 -10.73
C LEU A 286 -3.77 0.87 -11.97
N ARG A 287 -4.40 1.51 -12.96
CA ARG A 287 -3.68 2.02 -14.12
C ARG A 287 -2.69 3.12 -13.75
N ALA A 288 -3.05 3.99 -12.81
CA ALA A 288 -2.19 5.07 -12.35
C ALA A 288 -0.99 4.58 -11.50
N SER A 289 -1.14 3.45 -10.82
CA SER A 289 -0.11 2.90 -9.92
C SER A 289 1.15 2.40 -10.63
N HIS A 290 1.17 2.33 -11.98
CA HIS A 290 2.38 1.99 -12.75
C HIS A 290 3.55 2.98 -12.54
N ALA A 291 3.31 4.15 -11.94
CA ALA A 291 4.37 5.08 -11.55
C ALA A 291 5.24 4.56 -10.40
N ALA A 292 4.77 3.56 -9.64
CA ALA A 292 5.57 2.84 -8.66
C ALA A 292 6.47 1.77 -9.33
N ASP A 293 7.58 1.42 -8.68
CA ASP A 293 8.45 0.32 -9.13
C ASP A 293 7.81 -1.04 -8.80
N VAL A 294 7.11 -1.13 -7.67
CA VAL A 294 6.34 -2.27 -7.17
C VAL A 294 4.96 -1.79 -6.76
N VAL A 295 3.92 -2.56 -7.03
CA VAL A 295 2.58 -2.27 -6.53
C VAL A 295 2.30 -3.13 -5.31
N SER A 296 1.91 -2.49 -4.22
CA SER A 296 1.65 -3.14 -2.94
C SER A 296 0.17 -3.20 -2.62
N VAL A 297 -0.27 -4.30 -2.04
CA VAL A 297 -1.68 -4.57 -1.73
C VAL A 297 -1.83 -5.39 -0.46
N ASP A 298 -2.84 -5.09 0.33
CA ASP A 298 -3.20 -5.79 1.55
C ASP A 298 -4.37 -6.74 1.25
N ILE A 299 -4.14 -8.06 1.34
CA ILE A 299 -5.11 -9.07 0.90
C ILE A 299 -5.48 -10.00 2.05
N TYR A 300 -6.52 -9.65 2.75
CA TYR A 300 -7.07 -10.41 3.88
C TYR A 300 -8.12 -11.46 3.41
N LYS A 301 -7.69 -12.38 2.57
CA LYS A 301 -8.49 -13.49 2.02
C LYS A 301 -7.72 -14.79 2.13
N PHE A 302 -8.38 -15.95 1.98
CA PHE A 302 -7.66 -17.22 1.92
C PHE A 302 -6.83 -17.36 0.64
N ASP A 303 -7.38 -16.97 -0.50
CA ASP A 303 -6.71 -17.04 -1.81
C ASP A 303 -6.39 -15.64 -2.34
N PRO A 304 -5.11 -15.26 -2.45
CA PRO A 304 -4.69 -13.97 -2.98
C PRO A 304 -4.72 -13.87 -4.51
N ARG A 305 -4.69 -15.01 -5.21
CA ARG A 305 -4.45 -15.08 -6.65
C ARG A 305 -5.37 -14.21 -7.50
N PRO A 306 -6.71 -14.22 -7.32
CA PRO A 306 -7.58 -13.40 -8.16
C PRO A 306 -7.32 -11.89 -8.05
N VAL A 307 -6.96 -11.43 -6.84
CA VAL A 307 -6.64 -10.01 -6.59
C VAL A 307 -5.32 -9.65 -7.25
N VAL A 308 -4.27 -10.44 -7.03
CA VAL A 308 -2.92 -10.21 -7.58
C VAL A 308 -2.96 -10.18 -9.11
N GLN A 309 -3.60 -11.18 -9.74
CA GLN A 309 -3.73 -11.27 -11.20
C GLN A 309 -4.50 -10.07 -11.79
N HIS A 310 -5.59 -9.63 -11.14
CA HIS A 310 -6.34 -8.46 -11.58
C HIS A 310 -5.50 -7.18 -11.51
N ILE A 311 -4.80 -6.96 -10.39
CA ILE A 311 -3.91 -5.80 -10.21
C ILE A 311 -2.80 -5.81 -11.26
N TYR A 312 -2.10 -6.93 -11.43
CA TYR A 312 -1.02 -7.05 -12.41
C TYR A 312 -1.48 -6.78 -13.84
N LYS A 313 -2.66 -7.28 -14.22
CA LYS A 313 -3.25 -7.04 -15.56
C LYS A 313 -3.33 -5.56 -15.90
N LEU A 314 -3.58 -4.69 -14.91
CA LEU A 314 -3.78 -3.25 -15.11
C LEU A 314 -2.55 -2.41 -14.80
N ALA A 315 -1.85 -2.71 -13.72
CA ALA A 315 -0.68 -1.96 -13.28
C ALA A 315 0.61 -2.32 -14.05
N LYS A 316 0.73 -3.57 -14.52
CA LYS A 316 1.92 -4.08 -15.23
C LYS A 316 3.22 -3.89 -14.46
N ARG A 317 3.17 -4.02 -13.14
CA ARG A 317 4.29 -3.95 -12.19
C ARG A 317 4.29 -5.17 -11.29
N PRO A 318 5.44 -5.63 -10.78
CA PRO A 318 5.47 -6.71 -9.81
C PRO A 318 4.63 -6.37 -8.58
N ILE A 319 4.05 -7.39 -7.95
CA ILE A 319 3.10 -7.24 -6.85
C ILE A 319 3.72 -7.75 -5.55
N LEU A 320 3.73 -6.88 -4.54
CA LEU A 320 4.04 -7.25 -3.16
C LEU A 320 2.73 -7.30 -2.36
N VAL A 321 2.40 -8.45 -1.77
CA VAL A 321 1.34 -8.50 -0.77
C VAL A 321 1.91 -7.92 0.52
N ALA A 322 1.55 -6.67 0.83
CA ALA A 322 2.15 -5.91 1.91
C ALA A 322 1.49 -6.14 3.27
N GLU A 323 0.29 -6.75 3.28
CA GLU A 323 -0.35 -7.27 4.48
C GLU A 323 -1.24 -8.47 4.14
N PHE A 324 -1.21 -9.45 5.04
CA PHE A 324 -2.22 -10.50 5.16
C PHE A 324 -2.16 -11.12 6.55
N ALA A 325 -3.28 -11.64 7.03
CA ALA A 325 -3.36 -12.36 8.28
C ALA A 325 -4.49 -13.39 8.30
N PHE A 326 -4.40 -14.29 9.26
CA PHE A 326 -5.46 -15.21 9.69
C PHE A 326 -5.54 -15.14 11.21
N ARG A 327 -6.74 -15.20 11.77
CA ARG A 327 -7.01 -15.06 13.21
C ARG A 327 -7.49 -16.37 13.79
N ALA A 328 -6.78 -16.93 14.78
CA ALA A 328 -7.16 -18.19 15.41
C ALA A 328 -8.10 -17.95 16.60
N GLU A 329 -9.19 -18.71 16.65
CA GLU A 329 -10.21 -18.58 17.71
C GLU A 329 -9.75 -19.16 19.06
N ASP A 330 -8.73 -20.04 19.06
CA ASP A 330 -8.12 -20.60 20.27
C ASP A 330 -7.04 -19.70 20.91
N SER A 331 -6.85 -18.48 20.41
CA SER A 331 -5.85 -17.54 20.93
C SER A 331 -6.18 -16.97 22.31
N GLY A 332 -7.44 -17.02 22.73
CA GLY A 332 -7.92 -16.34 23.93
C GLY A 332 -8.25 -14.86 23.73
N LEU A 333 -8.07 -14.32 22.51
CA LEU A 333 -8.47 -12.96 22.14
C LEU A 333 -9.91 -12.93 21.63
N PRO A 334 -10.60 -11.77 21.75
CA PRO A 334 -11.99 -11.63 21.30
C PRO A 334 -12.14 -11.83 19.79
N ASN A 335 -11.19 -11.39 18.98
CA ASN A 335 -11.25 -11.43 17.51
C ASN A 335 -12.55 -10.83 16.94
N THR A 336 -13.14 -9.82 17.61
CA THR A 336 -14.43 -9.23 17.20
C THR A 336 -14.26 -8.14 16.15
N GLN A 337 -13.13 -7.43 16.22
CA GLN A 337 -12.74 -6.41 15.26
C GLN A 337 -11.44 -6.83 14.58
N GLY A 338 -11.30 -6.50 13.29
CA GLY A 338 -10.10 -6.78 12.51
C GLY A 338 -10.38 -7.42 11.16
N ALA A 339 -9.40 -7.32 10.26
CA ALA A 339 -9.45 -7.87 8.91
C ALA A 339 -9.08 -9.36 8.86
N GLY A 340 -9.39 -10.00 7.76
CA GLY A 340 -8.97 -11.38 7.47
C GLY A 340 -9.83 -12.48 8.07
N PRO A 341 -9.70 -13.69 7.53
CA PRO A 341 -10.50 -14.83 7.92
C PRO A 341 -10.16 -15.32 9.34
N LYS A 342 -11.20 -15.78 10.05
CA LYS A 342 -11.03 -16.56 11.27
C LYS A 342 -10.83 -18.04 10.94
N VAL A 343 -10.03 -18.71 11.76
CA VAL A 343 -9.78 -20.15 11.69
C VAL A 343 -9.86 -20.77 13.09
N PRO A 344 -10.21 -22.06 13.22
CA PRO A 344 -10.52 -22.63 14.52
C PRO A 344 -9.36 -22.61 15.54
N ASN A 345 -8.11 -22.76 15.06
CA ASN A 345 -6.95 -22.89 15.96
C ASN A 345 -5.62 -22.54 15.26
N GLN A 346 -4.52 -22.48 16.04
CA GLN A 346 -3.18 -22.16 15.56
C GLN A 346 -2.66 -23.14 14.50
N ALA A 347 -3.03 -24.42 14.55
CA ALA A 347 -2.66 -25.38 13.51
C ALA A 347 -3.35 -25.06 12.18
N SER A 348 -4.64 -24.69 12.21
CA SER A 348 -5.39 -24.23 11.03
C SER A 348 -4.84 -22.91 10.49
N ARG A 349 -4.41 -22.00 11.39
CA ARG A 349 -3.74 -20.76 11.06
C ARG A 349 -2.44 -21.02 10.27
N GLY A 350 -1.65 -21.99 10.73
CA GLY A 350 -0.43 -22.41 10.04
C GLY A 350 -0.70 -23.00 8.66
N ARG A 351 -1.74 -23.82 8.51
CA ARG A 351 -2.15 -24.35 7.18
C ARG A 351 -2.63 -23.25 6.24
N ALA A 352 -3.41 -22.29 6.75
CA ALA A 352 -3.87 -21.16 5.96
C ALA A 352 -2.70 -20.31 5.45
N PHE A 353 -1.73 -20.00 6.33
CA PHE A 353 -0.50 -19.31 5.94
C PHE A 353 0.27 -20.07 4.85
N ALA A 354 0.51 -21.38 5.05
CA ALA A 354 1.27 -22.19 4.11
C ALA A 354 0.59 -22.26 2.72
N ASN A 355 -0.73 -22.43 2.68
CA ASN A 355 -1.49 -22.43 1.43
C ASN A 355 -1.43 -21.07 0.74
N TYR A 356 -1.60 -19.97 1.52
CA TYR A 356 -1.54 -18.62 1.00
C TYR A 356 -0.20 -18.33 0.32
N VAL A 357 0.91 -18.59 1.01
CA VAL A 357 2.27 -18.40 0.49
C VAL A 357 2.49 -19.26 -0.74
N LYS A 358 2.15 -20.56 -0.70
CA LYS A 358 2.27 -21.44 -1.85
C LYS A 358 1.49 -20.94 -3.07
N TRP A 359 0.26 -20.47 -2.89
CA TRP A 359 -0.57 -19.97 -3.99
C TRP A 359 -0.05 -18.62 -4.52
N LEU A 360 0.38 -17.73 -3.64
CA LEU A 360 0.95 -16.46 -4.05
C LEU A 360 2.22 -16.66 -4.87
N GLU A 361 3.14 -17.48 -4.37
CA GLU A 361 4.43 -17.69 -5.02
C GLU A 361 4.33 -18.61 -6.26
N SER A 362 3.15 -19.16 -6.57
CA SER A 362 2.85 -19.77 -7.85
C SER A 362 2.48 -18.76 -8.96
N LEU A 363 2.48 -17.46 -8.65
CA LEU A 363 2.20 -16.38 -9.60
C LEU A 363 3.50 -15.72 -10.04
N PRO A 364 3.79 -15.62 -11.36
CA PRO A 364 5.04 -15.03 -11.85
C PRO A 364 5.17 -13.52 -11.57
N GLU A 365 4.08 -12.85 -11.25
CA GLU A 365 4.03 -11.44 -10.89
C GLU A 365 4.26 -11.13 -9.42
N ALA A 366 4.22 -12.11 -8.52
CA ALA A 366 4.43 -11.92 -7.09
C ALA A 366 5.92 -11.77 -6.79
N VAL A 367 6.28 -10.85 -5.89
CA VAL A 367 7.66 -10.65 -5.44
C VAL A 367 7.81 -10.79 -3.93
N GLY A 368 6.75 -11.18 -3.23
CA GLY A 368 6.79 -11.45 -1.80
C GLY A 368 5.50 -11.12 -1.06
N TYR A 369 5.59 -11.26 0.25
CA TYR A 369 4.48 -11.13 1.20
C TYR A 369 4.97 -10.66 2.55
N HIS A 370 4.19 -9.79 3.22
CA HIS A 370 4.46 -9.36 4.58
C HIS A 370 3.30 -9.75 5.49
N TRP A 371 3.62 -10.45 6.59
CA TRP A 371 2.65 -10.85 7.60
C TRP A 371 2.24 -9.66 8.46
N PHE A 372 0.97 -9.49 8.73
CA PHE A 372 0.43 -8.55 9.70
C PHE A 372 -0.10 -9.34 10.91
N GLU A 373 0.60 -9.30 12.06
CA GLU A 373 1.75 -8.51 12.43
C GLU A 373 2.68 -9.27 13.42
N TRP A 374 3.62 -8.56 14.05
CA TRP A 374 4.57 -9.18 14.98
C TRP A 374 3.90 -9.71 16.25
N CYS A 375 3.23 -8.84 17.01
CA CYS A 375 2.61 -9.13 18.30
C CYS A 375 1.09 -9.06 18.19
N ASP A 376 0.37 -9.82 19.02
CA ASP A 376 -1.08 -9.70 19.15
C ASP A 376 -1.51 -8.31 19.59
N GLU A 377 -2.66 -7.90 19.09
CA GLU A 377 -3.32 -6.67 19.53
C GLU A 377 -3.85 -6.78 20.97
N PRO A 378 -4.00 -5.65 21.68
CA PRO A 378 -4.63 -5.65 22.99
C PRO A 378 -6.07 -6.20 22.92
N LYS A 379 -6.45 -7.04 23.88
CA LYS A 379 -7.82 -7.60 23.94
C LYS A 379 -8.90 -6.53 24.10
N GLU A 380 -8.55 -5.38 24.67
CA GLU A 380 -9.40 -4.20 24.83
C GLU A 380 -9.56 -3.40 23.53
N GLY A 381 -8.77 -3.70 22.51
CA GLY A 381 -8.69 -3.01 21.23
C GLY A 381 -7.56 -1.99 21.19
N ARG A 382 -6.91 -1.91 20.02
CA ARG A 382 -5.93 -0.85 19.71
C ARG A 382 -6.65 0.43 19.23
N PHE A 383 -5.92 1.42 18.74
CA PHE A 383 -6.43 2.77 18.40
C PHE A 383 -7.66 2.80 17.47
N ASP A 384 -7.84 1.84 16.60
CA ASP A 384 -8.97 1.68 15.67
C ASP A 384 -10.04 0.67 16.16
N GLY A 385 -9.81 0.07 17.32
CA GLY A 385 -10.70 -0.89 17.96
C GLY A 385 -10.43 -2.35 17.61
N GLU A 386 -9.45 -2.65 16.75
CA GLU A 386 -9.07 -4.04 16.45
C GLU A 386 -8.52 -4.74 17.69
N ASN A 387 -8.86 -6.04 17.86
CA ASN A 387 -8.55 -6.84 19.06
C ASN A 387 -8.27 -8.30 18.70
N SER A 388 -7.46 -8.47 17.69
CA SER A 388 -7.31 -9.73 16.98
C SER A 388 -5.99 -10.45 17.23
N ASN A 389 -6.02 -11.78 17.04
CA ASN A 389 -4.83 -12.64 17.03
C ASN A 389 -4.09 -12.50 15.69
N TYR A 390 -3.31 -11.46 15.56
CA TYR A 390 -2.44 -11.24 14.42
C TYR A 390 -0.99 -11.65 14.69
N GLY A 391 -0.58 -11.67 15.96
CA GLY A 391 0.80 -11.88 16.37
C GLY A 391 1.41 -13.21 15.93
N LEU A 392 2.68 -13.18 15.58
CA LEU A 392 3.56 -14.35 15.63
C LEU A 392 3.85 -14.73 17.08
N VAL A 393 3.85 -13.73 17.95
CA VAL A 393 3.94 -13.82 19.40
C VAL A 393 2.72 -13.19 20.06
N ASN A 394 2.39 -13.60 21.28
CA ASN A 394 1.36 -12.96 22.10
C ASN A 394 1.94 -11.72 22.83
N ILE A 395 1.10 -11.01 23.58
CA ILE A 395 1.51 -9.83 24.37
C ILE A 395 2.56 -10.13 25.47
N HIS A 396 2.83 -11.40 25.78
CA HIS A 396 3.89 -11.85 26.70
C HIS A 396 5.17 -12.27 25.97
N ASP A 397 5.28 -11.95 24.68
CA ASP A 397 6.40 -12.31 23.81
C ASP A 397 6.61 -13.82 23.63
N GLN A 398 5.56 -14.59 23.82
CA GLN A 398 5.56 -16.04 23.66
C GLN A 398 5.10 -16.42 22.25
N PRO A 399 5.91 -17.13 21.45
CA PRO A 399 5.54 -17.51 20.11
C PRO A 399 4.44 -18.56 20.08
N TYR A 400 3.53 -18.44 19.13
CA TYR A 400 2.54 -19.48 18.81
C TYR A 400 3.22 -20.64 18.09
N MET A 401 3.81 -21.57 18.85
CA MET A 401 4.73 -22.60 18.34
C MET A 401 4.18 -23.44 17.18
N GLN A 402 2.88 -23.81 17.22
CA GLN A 402 2.25 -24.54 16.12
C GLN A 402 2.20 -23.70 14.84
N PHE A 403 1.90 -22.40 14.98
CA PHE A 403 1.82 -21.46 13.88
C PHE A 403 3.20 -21.18 13.30
N VAL A 404 4.17 -20.75 14.11
CA VAL A 404 5.51 -20.36 13.63
C VAL A 404 6.30 -21.54 13.03
N LYS A 405 6.02 -22.78 13.46
CA LYS A 405 6.59 -23.98 12.82
C LYS A 405 6.09 -24.14 11.38
N ALA A 406 4.82 -23.93 11.12
CA ALA A 406 4.25 -23.97 9.76
C ALA A 406 4.74 -22.78 8.91
N VAL A 407 4.82 -21.57 9.50
CA VAL A 407 5.39 -20.38 8.87
C VAL A 407 6.81 -20.65 8.40
N LYS A 408 7.68 -21.18 9.27
CA LYS A 408 9.06 -21.52 8.90
C LYS A 408 9.13 -22.44 7.70
N ALA A 409 8.35 -23.52 7.69
CA ALA A 409 8.32 -24.48 6.59
C ALA A 409 7.86 -23.83 5.26
N ALA A 410 6.82 -22.98 5.32
CA ALA A 410 6.30 -22.27 4.16
C ALA A 410 7.33 -21.26 3.60
N ASN A 411 7.95 -20.45 4.47
CA ASN A 411 8.97 -19.48 4.07
C ASN A 411 10.19 -20.16 3.42
N GLN A 412 10.62 -21.31 3.92
CA GLN A 412 11.71 -22.07 3.34
C GLN A 412 11.37 -22.64 1.95
N ALA A 413 10.10 -22.99 1.71
CA ALA A 413 9.64 -23.52 0.42
C ALA A 413 9.37 -22.44 -0.63
N ALA A 414 9.04 -21.21 -0.22
CA ALA A 414 8.54 -20.14 -1.08
C ALA A 414 9.42 -19.85 -2.30
N ILE A 415 10.72 -19.67 -2.09
CA ILE A 415 11.70 -19.42 -3.17
C ILE A 415 11.75 -20.57 -4.20
N SER A 416 11.64 -21.81 -3.73
CA SER A 416 11.67 -22.98 -4.63
C SER A 416 10.40 -23.07 -5.46
N VAL A 417 9.24 -22.77 -4.87
CA VAL A 417 7.95 -22.68 -5.59
C VAL A 417 8.05 -21.62 -6.68
N HIS A 418 8.49 -20.42 -6.35
CA HIS A 418 8.57 -19.32 -7.31
C HIS A 418 9.60 -19.58 -8.42
N ARG A 419 10.74 -20.16 -8.07
CA ARG A 419 11.78 -20.53 -9.04
C ARG A 419 11.34 -21.61 -10.03
N SER A 420 10.42 -22.49 -9.66
CA SER A 420 9.89 -23.51 -10.56
C SER A 420 9.07 -22.95 -11.72
N LEU A 421 8.77 -21.65 -11.73
CA LEU A 421 8.07 -20.94 -12.81
C LEU A 421 9.01 -20.48 -13.94
N MET A 422 10.34 -20.47 -13.71
CA MET A 422 11.34 -20.10 -14.72
C MET A 422 11.67 -21.29 -15.62
#